data_4b17f34c3f5a59db600ebc1d76a1d8f7
#
_entry.id   4b17f34c3f5a59db600ebc1d76a1d8f7
#
_cell.length_a   1.000
_cell.length_b   1.000
_cell.length_c   1.000
_cell.angle_alpha   90.00
_cell.angle_beta   90.00
_cell.angle_gamma   90.00
#
_symmetry.space_group_name_H-M   'P 1'
#
loop_
_entity.id
_entity.type
_entity.pdbx_description
1 polymer ?
#
loop_
_entity_poly.entity_id
_entity_poly.type
_entity_poly.pdbx_seq_one_letter_code
_entity_poly.pdbx_strand_id
1 'polypeptide(L)'
;MQQSMPHEPPRRPVHRRLSRAEIRRRRRRRAIRRLTVLLCALALAAGGISFAVTRLHAAPAASAASRPQAGSTPSASSLGAGSASSEAASSQAQPQNALGLTAAQASAMLEDPRMVLVNHDTPMPGDYTFDTKECGSSTAINKTLQTEAADAFLKMQAAAAADGITIWMQSGYRSVDYQTKLYNNKTQQYLDQGYDEATAKEMAAGVVNPPGYSEHNCGLAADLNCPDFTDLDTGFENTDAFTWLCQHAAAYGFILRYPKGEEAEALTEITYEPWHWRYVGPENAARINESGLVFEAYIAQLKQIAAAG
;
A
#
# COMPACT_ATOMS: atom_id res chain seq x y z
N MET A 1 25.79 -50.27 -26.48
CA MET A 1 26.49 -48.99 -26.22
C MET A 1 25.55 -47.88 -26.69
N GLN A 2 24.74 -47.31 -25.78
CA GLN A 2 23.90 -46.14 -26.05
C GLN A 2 24.72 -44.89 -25.70
N GLN A 3 25.01 -44.07 -26.68
CA GLN A 3 25.67 -42.77 -26.50
C GLN A 3 24.63 -41.79 -25.94
N SER A 4 24.88 -41.30 -24.72
CA SER A 4 24.11 -40.22 -24.10
C SER A 4 24.44 -38.89 -24.80
N MET A 5 23.43 -38.25 -25.34
CA MET A 5 23.52 -36.91 -25.92
C MET A 5 23.77 -35.88 -24.81
N PRO A 6 24.64 -34.87 -25.03
CA PRO A 6 24.87 -33.84 -24.05
C PRO A 6 23.64 -32.91 -23.96
N HIS A 7 23.17 -32.66 -22.73
CA HIS A 7 22.13 -31.70 -22.42
C HIS A 7 22.64 -30.27 -22.72
N GLU A 8 22.05 -29.62 -23.71
CA GLU A 8 22.26 -28.20 -24.00
C GLU A 8 21.60 -27.38 -22.86
N PRO A 9 22.31 -26.45 -22.16
CA PRO A 9 21.71 -25.66 -21.10
C PRO A 9 20.65 -24.72 -21.68
N PRO A 10 19.56 -24.40 -20.94
CA PRO A 10 18.50 -23.53 -21.41
C PRO A 10 19.05 -22.15 -21.77
N ARG A 11 18.74 -21.69 -22.98
CA ARG A 11 19.14 -20.37 -23.49
C ARG A 11 18.51 -19.29 -22.63
N ARG A 12 19.33 -18.45 -22.00
CA ARG A 12 18.89 -17.28 -21.22
C ARG A 12 18.08 -16.35 -22.14
N PRO A 13 16.94 -15.80 -21.67
CA PRO A 13 16.16 -14.86 -22.46
C PRO A 13 17.01 -13.64 -22.80
N VAL A 14 17.09 -13.33 -24.10
CA VAL A 14 17.79 -12.15 -24.61
C VAL A 14 16.93 -10.93 -24.28
N HIS A 15 17.26 -10.20 -23.22
CA HIS A 15 16.61 -8.94 -22.90
C HIS A 15 16.88 -7.93 -24.02
N ARG A 16 15.81 -7.55 -24.74
CA ARG A 16 15.88 -6.55 -25.80
C ARG A 16 16.34 -5.20 -25.22
N ARG A 17 17.45 -4.68 -25.72
CA ARG A 17 17.96 -3.35 -25.34
C ARG A 17 16.95 -2.28 -25.74
N LEU A 18 16.54 -1.45 -24.77
CA LEU A 18 15.71 -0.29 -25.05
C LEU A 18 16.55 0.79 -25.74
N SER A 19 16.04 1.35 -26.83
CA SER A 19 16.71 2.46 -27.51
C SER A 19 16.61 3.75 -26.68
N ARG A 20 17.54 4.69 -26.89
CA ARG A 20 17.47 6.04 -26.27
C ARG A 20 16.14 6.76 -26.56
N ALA A 21 15.54 6.48 -27.70
CA ALA A 21 14.23 7.01 -28.08
C ALA A 21 13.10 6.39 -27.24
N GLU A 22 13.16 5.07 -26.97
CA GLU A 22 12.20 4.36 -26.11
C GLU A 22 12.28 4.84 -24.66
N ILE A 23 13.50 5.08 -24.14
CA ILE A 23 13.72 5.63 -22.80
C ILE A 23 13.14 7.05 -22.69
N ARG A 24 13.42 7.94 -23.66
CA ARG A 24 12.83 9.29 -23.71
C ARG A 24 11.30 9.25 -23.85
N ARG A 25 10.77 8.29 -24.63
CA ARG A 25 9.34 8.10 -24.79
C ARG A 25 8.67 7.62 -23.49
N ARG A 26 9.34 6.76 -22.72
CA ARG A 26 8.89 6.34 -21.37
C ARG A 26 8.90 7.50 -20.37
N ARG A 27 9.99 8.31 -20.33
CA ARG A 27 10.07 9.54 -19.49
C ARG A 27 8.94 10.52 -19.82
N ARG A 28 8.71 10.80 -21.11
CA ARG A 28 7.62 11.70 -21.55
C ARG A 28 6.24 11.14 -21.20
N ARG A 29 6.03 9.83 -21.34
CA ARG A 29 4.77 9.18 -20.92
C ARG A 29 4.57 9.25 -19.41
N ARG A 30 5.61 9.04 -18.60
CA ARG A 30 5.55 9.20 -17.13
C ARG A 30 5.19 10.64 -16.74
N ALA A 31 5.84 11.64 -17.32
CA ALA A 31 5.54 13.05 -17.06
C ALA A 31 4.11 13.42 -17.46
N ILE A 32 3.62 12.94 -18.62
CA ILE A 32 2.24 13.16 -19.07
C ILE A 32 1.25 12.46 -18.11
N ARG A 33 1.53 11.21 -17.70
CA ARG A 33 0.68 10.46 -16.76
C ARG A 33 0.58 11.16 -15.40
N ARG A 34 1.71 11.65 -14.83
CA ARG A 34 1.69 12.44 -13.59
C ARG A 34 0.80 13.68 -13.72
N LEU A 35 0.89 14.38 -14.85
CA LEU A 35 0.04 15.54 -15.12
C LEU A 35 -1.43 15.15 -15.28
N THR A 36 -1.71 14.03 -15.94
CA THR A 36 -3.10 13.53 -16.11
C THR A 36 -3.71 13.09 -14.79
N VAL A 37 -2.96 12.38 -13.94
CA VAL A 37 -3.43 11.97 -12.59
C VAL A 37 -3.71 13.18 -11.71
N LEU A 38 -2.82 14.19 -11.73
CA LEU A 38 -3.05 15.47 -11.03
C LEU A 38 -4.30 16.19 -11.54
N LEU A 39 -4.52 16.22 -12.86
CA LEU A 39 -5.70 16.84 -13.46
C LEU A 39 -6.98 16.06 -13.18
N CYS A 40 -6.93 14.71 -13.17
CA CYS A 40 -8.06 13.86 -12.79
C CYS A 40 -8.40 14.01 -11.30
N ALA A 41 -7.40 14.08 -10.42
CA ALA A 41 -7.62 14.34 -8.99
C ALA A 41 -8.25 15.71 -8.76
N LEU A 42 -7.82 16.75 -9.49
CA LEU A 42 -8.44 18.09 -9.48
C LEU A 42 -9.86 18.08 -10.06
N ALA A 43 -10.11 17.29 -11.11
CA ALA A 43 -11.44 17.17 -11.73
C ALA A 43 -12.43 16.42 -10.82
N LEU A 44 -11.97 15.38 -10.10
CA LEU A 44 -12.79 14.66 -9.12
C LEU A 44 -13.10 15.55 -7.90
N ALA A 45 -12.16 16.36 -7.44
CA ALA A 45 -12.39 17.37 -6.40
C ALA A 45 -13.41 18.44 -6.86
N ALA A 46 -13.35 18.88 -8.12
CA ALA A 46 -14.30 19.85 -8.69
C ALA A 46 -15.65 19.19 -9.05
N GLY A 47 -15.67 17.94 -9.50
CA GLY A 47 -16.88 17.18 -9.86
C GLY A 47 -17.71 16.77 -8.64
N GLY A 48 -17.07 16.50 -7.50
CA GLY A 48 -17.75 16.24 -6.23
C GLY A 48 -18.64 17.41 -5.77
N ILE A 49 -18.25 18.64 -6.07
CA ILE A 49 -19.02 19.85 -5.76
C ILE A 49 -20.25 19.96 -6.67
N SER A 50 -20.17 19.58 -7.94
CA SER A 50 -21.31 19.64 -8.88
C SER A 50 -22.37 18.57 -8.64
N PHE A 51 -22.00 17.39 -8.14
CA PHE A 51 -22.96 16.30 -7.87
C PHE A 51 -23.78 16.54 -6.59
N ALA A 52 -23.29 17.32 -5.64
CA ALA A 52 -24.01 17.70 -4.44
C ALA A 52 -25.09 18.74 -4.70
N VAL A 53 -24.93 19.59 -5.73
CA VAL A 53 -25.92 20.66 -6.06
C VAL A 53 -27.12 20.12 -6.84
N THR A 54 -26.96 19.05 -7.62
CA THR A 54 -28.07 18.49 -8.44
C THR A 54 -29.03 17.56 -7.68
N ARG A 55 -28.72 17.11 -6.48
CA ARG A 55 -29.61 16.26 -5.66
C ARG A 55 -30.65 17.05 -4.82
N LEU A 56 -30.58 18.37 -4.78
CA LEU A 56 -31.49 19.21 -3.97
C LEU A 56 -32.82 19.55 -4.64
N HIS A 57 -33.12 19.06 -5.86
CA HIS A 57 -34.33 19.42 -6.61
C HIS A 57 -35.19 18.26 -7.13
N ALA A 58 -35.22 17.11 -6.44
CA ALA A 58 -36.18 16.06 -6.76
C ALA A 58 -36.94 15.62 -5.51
N ALA A 59 -38.13 16.20 -5.31
CA ALA A 59 -39.12 15.72 -4.35
C ALA A 59 -39.93 14.56 -4.97
N PRO A 60 -40.22 13.47 -4.24
CA PRO A 60 -41.10 12.42 -4.77
C PRO A 60 -42.55 12.73 -4.48
N ALA A 61 -43.38 12.56 -5.52
CA ALA A 61 -44.84 12.63 -5.46
C ALA A 61 -45.43 11.42 -4.71
N ALA A 62 -46.46 11.69 -3.93
CA ALA A 62 -47.24 10.73 -3.17
C ALA A 62 -48.13 9.83 -4.05
N SER A 63 -48.32 8.58 -3.64
CA SER A 63 -49.47 7.78 -4.03
C SER A 63 -50.02 7.00 -2.82
N ALA A 64 -51.33 7.18 -2.62
CA ALA A 64 -52.14 6.70 -1.53
C ALA A 64 -52.80 5.32 -1.82
N ALA A 65 -53.14 4.60 -0.76
CA ALA A 65 -54.28 3.73 -0.49
C ALA A 65 -53.82 2.49 0.34
N SER A 66 -54.45 1.99 1.35
CA SER A 66 -55.80 1.92 1.90
C SER A 66 -55.72 1.25 3.28
N ARG A 67 -56.67 1.62 4.16
CA ARG A 67 -56.99 1.11 5.50
C ARG A 67 -57.76 -0.26 5.42
N PRO A 68 -58.08 -1.04 6.54
CA PRO A 68 -58.66 -0.59 7.79
C PRO A 68 -58.32 -1.32 9.13
N GLN A 69 -58.51 -0.66 10.24
CA GLN A 69 -59.20 -0.91 11.53
C GLN A 69 -58.98 -2.25 12.28
N ALA A 70 -58.87 -2.38 13.58
CA ALA A 70 -59.44 -1.83 14.80
C ALA A 70 -58.61 -2.37 16.01
N GLY A 71 -58.49 -1.91 17.20
CA GLY A 71 -59.36 -1.26 18.12
C GLY A 71 -58.75 -1.26 19.52
N SER A 72 -59.20 -0.32 20.32
CA SER A 72 -59.33 -0.25 21.80
C SER A 72 -58.16 0.24 22.66
N THR A 73 -58.35 1.41 23.18
CA THR A 73 -57.89 2.05 24.41
C THR A 73 -58.51 1.39 25.67
N PRO A 74 -58.23 1.76 26.95
CA PRO A 74 -57.70 3.04 27.48
C PRO A 74 -56.79 3.00 28.75
N SER A 75 -56.43 4.22 29.16
CA SER A 75 -56.30 4.81 30.54
C SER A 75 -54.92 4.85 31.21
N ALA A 76 -54.38 6.00 31.31
CA ALA A 76 -54.24 7.03 32.38
C ALA A 76 -53.40 6.70 33.61
N SER A 77 -52.36 7.47 33.88
CA SER A 77 -52.11 8.35 35.05
C SER A 77 -50.63 8.74 35.11
N SER A 78 -50.32 9.94 34.97
CA SER A 78 -50.03 11.08 35.83
C SER A 78 -48.68 11.13 36.56
N LEU A 79 -48.01 12.28 36.35
CA LEU A 79 -47.16 13.07 37.21
C LEU A 79 -45.70 12.71 37.42
N GLY A 80 -44.86 13.67 37.04
CA GLY A 80 -43.47 13.80 37.51
C GLY A 80 -42.66 14.80 36.71
N ALA A 81 -42.77 16.09 37.06
CA ALA A 81 -41.89 17.13 36.53
C ALA A 81 -40.46 16.96 37.05
N GLY A 82 -39.51 16.94 36.12
CA GLY A 82 -38.07 16.98 36.42
C GLY A 82 -37.40 17.72 35.29
N SER A 83 -37.23 19.03 35.49
CA SER A 83 -36.44 19.90 34.61
C SER A 83 -34.97 19.52 34.74
N ALA A 84 -34.40 18.95 33.73
CA ALA A 84 -32.95 18.86 33.55
C ALA A 84 -32.63 19.39 32.15
N SER A 85 -32.08 20.59 32.15
CA SER A 85 -31.47 21.22 30.98
C SER A 85 -30.28 20.37 30.53
N SER A 86 -30.50 19.59 29.48
CA SER A 86 -29.41 19.02 28.72
C SER A 86 -28.97 20.06 27.69
N GLU A 87 -27.81 20.68 27.92
CA GLU A 87 -27.06 21.33 26.85
C GLU A 87 -26.76 20.28 25.76
N ALA A 88 -27.54 20.35 24.72
CA ALA A 88 -27.22 19.67 23.48
C ALA A 88 -25.99 20.37 22.89
N ALA A 89 -24.81 19.82 23.14
CA ALA A 89 -23.63 20.14 22.35
C ALA A 89 -23.97 19.81 20.90
N SER A 90 -24.21 20.83 20.10
CA SER A 90 -24.37 20.70 18.66
C SER A 90 -23.00 20.25 18.11
N SER A 91 -22.83 18.96 17.95
CA SER A 91 -21.78 18.39 17.13
C SER A 91 -22.02 18.88 15.70
N GLN A 92 -21.37 19.96 15.32
CA GLN A 92 -21.28 20.36 13.93
C GLN A 92 -20.61 19.21 13.21
N ALA A 93 -21.34 18.46 12.40
CA ALA A 93 -20.79 17.45 11.52
C ALA A 93 -19.84 18.16 10.55
N GLN A 94 -18.54 18.03 10.79
CA GLN A 94 -17.53 18.47 9.83
C GLN A 94 -17.77 17.73 8.50
N PRO A 95 -17.58 18.39 7.34
CA PRO A 95 -17.73 17.72 6.06
C PRO A 95 -16.82 16.51 6.03
N GLN A 96 -17.42 15.31 5.87
CA GLN A 96 -16.66 14.06 5.80
C GLN A 96 -15.84 14.08 4.52
N ASN A 97 -14.50 14.09 4.65
CA ASN A 97 -13.61 13.85 3.53
C ASN A 97 -13.69 12.38 3.08
N ALA A 98 -13.04 12.05 1.96
CA ALA A 98 -13.11 10.73 1.36
C ALA A 98 -12.68 9.58 2.30
N LEU A 99 -11.85 9.87 3.32
CA LEU A 99 -11.40 8.89 4.33
C LEU A 99 -12.23 8.91 5.61
N GLY A 100 -13.21 9.81 5.75
CA GLY A 100 -14.03 9.94 6.96
C GLY A 100 -13.25 10.33 8.23
N LEU A 101 -12.10 10.98 8.08
CA LEU A 101 -11.19 11.34 9.18
C LEU A 101 -11.32 12.82 9.54
N THR A 102 -11.15 13.14 10.82
CA THR A 102 -10.91 14.52 11.27
C THR A 102 -9.46 14.92 11.00
N ALA A 103 -9.16 16.23 10.97
CA ALA A 103 -7.79 16.74 10.85
C ALA A 103 -6.86 16.20 11.96
N ALA A 104 -7.36 16.15 13.21
CA ALA A 104 -6.61 15.61 14.33
C ALA A 104 -6.28 14.12 14.15
N GLN A 105 -7.21 13.32 13.65
CA GLN A 105 -6.95 11.90 13.35
C GLN A 105 -5.93 11.74 12.23
N ALA A 106 -6.04 12.53 11.17
CA ALA A 106 -5.07 12.50 10.08
C ALA A 106 -3.68 12.92 10.53
N SER A 107 -3.57 13.95 11.38
CA SER A 107 -2.29 14.36 11.98
C SER A 107 -1.68 13.25 12.83
N ALA A 108 -2.46 12.64 13.72
CA ALA A 108 -1.99 11.53 14.57
C ALA A 108 -1.50 10.33 13.73
N MET A 109 -2.17 10.01 12.61
CA MET A 109 -1.70 8.96 11.69
C MET A 109 -0.40 9.33 10.99
N LEU A 110 -0.20 10.60 10.64
CA LEU A 110 1.05 11.07 10.02
C LEU A 110 2.23 11.10 11.00
N GLU A 111 1.97 11.23 12.30
CA GLU A 111 2.97 11.17 13.38
C GLU A 111 3.34 9.73 13.76
N ASP A 112 2.55 8.74 13.36
CA ASP A 112 2.84 7.33 13.61
C ASP A 112 4.11 6.91 12.83
N PRO A 113 5.19 6.46 13.52
CA PRO A 113 6.44 6.09 12.86
C PRO A 113 6.28 4.93 11.88
N ARG A 114 5.23 4.12 12.00
CA ARG A 114 4.88 3.05 11.06
C ARG A 114 4.39 3.59 9.73
N MET A 115 3.88 4.82 9.70
CA MET A 115 3.35 5.50 8.51
C MET A 115 4.41 6.32 7.76
N VAL A 116 5.70 6.22 8.14
CA VAL A 116 6.78 6.90 7.42
C VAL A 116 6.76 6.47 5.94
N LEU A 117 6.63 7.44 5.04
CA LEU A 117 6.73 7.21 3.61
C LEU A 117 8.20 7.26 3.19
N VAL A 118 8.68 6.18 2.61
CA VAL A 118 10.02 6.07 2.00
C VAL A 118 9.83 5.56 0.59
N ASN A 119 10.21 6.34 -0.41
CA ASN A 119 10.09 6.00 -1.82
C ASN A 119 11.11 6.78 -2.66
N HIS A 120 11.02 6.77 -3.99
CA HIS A 120 11.96 7.45 -4.88
C HIS A 120 12.12 8.96 -4.62
N ASP A 121 11.08 9.63 -4.13
CA ASP A 121 11.06 11.07 -3.88
C ASP A 121 11.31 11.42 -2.40
N THR A 122 11.11 10.46 -1.49
CA THR A 122 11.15 10.68 -0.04
C THR A 122 12.14 9.71 0.60
N PRO A 123 13.33 10.17 1.03
CA PRO A 123 14.28 9.32 1.74
C PRO A 123 13.80 8.98 3.15
N MET A 124 14.32 7.90 3.71
CA MET A 124 14.21 7.61 5.14
C MET A 124 14.77 8.79 5.95
N PRO A 125 14.06 9.27 6.99
CA PRO A 125 14.58 10.34 7.86
C PRO A 125 15.93 9.94 8.46
N GLY A 126 16.89 10.90 8.50
CA GLY A 126 18.25 10.61 8.96
C GLY A 126 18.36 10.26 10.45
N ASP A 127 17.39 10.65 11.24
CA ASP A 127 17.25 10.34 12.67
C ASP A 127 16.33 9.15 12.97
N TYR A 128 15.86 8.45 11.92
CA TYR A 128 14.97 7.29 12.08
C TYR A 128 15.72 6.11 12.67
N THR A 129 15.43 5.80 13.92
CA THR A 129 16.06 4.71 14.69
C THR A 129 15.02 3.72 15.18
N PHE A 130 15.37 2.47 15.24
CA PHE A 130 14.49 1.38 15.67
C PHE A 130 15.30 0.16 16.12
N ASP A 131 14.70 -0.66 16.97
CA ASP A 131 15.21 -1.97 17.32
C ASP A 131 14.71 -3.02 16.33
N THR A 132 15.53 -4.04 16.08
CA THR A 132 15.20 -5.13 15.17
C THR A 132 15.08 -6.47 15.89
N LYS A 133 14.21 -7.34 15.35
CA LYS A 133 14.04 -8.72 15.80
C LYS A 133 14.15 -9.68 14.63
N GLU A 134 14.80 -10.83 14.86
CA GLU A 134 14.90 -11.90 13.88
C GLU A 134 13.55 -12.61 13.73
N CYS A 135 13.09 -12.77 12.49
CA CYS A 135 11.84 -13.43 12.12
C CYS A 135 11.91 -14.11 10.74
N GLY A 136 13.02 -13.98 10.03
CA GLY A 136 13.17 -14.56 8.69
C GLY A 136 13.35 -16.06 8.69
N SER A 137 13.07 -16.69 7.55
CA SER A 137 13.36 -18.10 7.34
C SER A 137 14.86 -18.40 7.41
N SER A 138 15.24 -19.66 7.57
CA SER A 138 16.66 -20.07 7.59
C SER A 138 17.42 -19.72 6.30
N THR A 139 16.69 -19.59 5.19
CA THR A 139 17.21 -19.25 3.86
C THR A 139 17.19 -17.76 3.57
N ALA A 140 16.56 -16.94 4.44
CA ALA A 140 16.46 -15.50 4.23
C ALA A 140 17.83 -14.82 4.19
N ILE A 141 17.96 -13.86 3.27
CA ILE A 141 19.20 -13.06 3.12
C ILE A 141 19.28 -12.03 4.27
N ASN A 142 18.15 -11.37 4.58
CA ASN A 142 18.02 -10.41 5.67
C ASN A 142 16.86 -10.87 6.57
N LYS A 143 17.17 -11.26 7.81
CA LYS A 143 16.27 -12.02 8.67
C LYS A 143 15.52 -11.18 9.69
N THR A 144 15.72 -9.87 9.72
CA THR A 144 15.17 -8.99 10.75
C THR A 144 14.16 -8.01 10.18
N LEU A 145 13.22 -7.61 11.01
CA LEU A 145 12.35 -6.44 10.84
C LEU A 145 12.43 -5.57 12.10
N GLN A 146 11.80 -4.40 12.09
CA GLN A 146 11.51 -3.71 13.34
C GLN A 146 10.78 -4.65 14.29
N THR A 147 11.05 -4.55 15.57
CA THR A 147 10.53 -5.49 16.58
C THR A 147 9.02 -5.69 16.49
N GLU A 148 8.25 -4.61 16.38
CA GLU A 148 6.79 -4.70 16.26
C GLU A 148 6.35 -5.39 14.95
N ALA A 149 6.97 -5.04 13.82
CA ALA A 149 6.70 -5.66 12.53
C ALA A 149 7.09 -7.15 12.52
N ALA A 150 8.19 -7.52 13.18
CA ALA A 150 8.63 -8.90 13.33
C ALA A 150 7.62 -9.72 14.16
N ASP A 151 7.14 -9.16 15.27
CA ASP A 151 6.12 -9.82 16.10
C ASP A 151 4.81 -10.02 15.36
N ALA A 152 4.40 -9.02 14.58
CA ALA A 152 3.22 -9.09 13.72
C ALA A 152 3.40 -10.15 12.61
N PHE A 153 4.57 -10.19 11.96
CA PHE A 153 4.89 -11.19 10.95
C PHE A 153 4.86 -12.61 11.50
N LEU A 154 5.46 -12.85 12.68
CA LEU A 154 5.45 -14.17 13.31
C LEU A 154 4.03 -14.64 13.66
N LYS A 155 3.16 -13.72 14.12
CA LYS A 155 1.74 -14.03 14.34
C LYS A 155 1.01 -14.35 13.04
N MET A 156 1.26 -13.58 11.98
CA MET A 156 0.71 -13.82 10.64
C MET A 156 1.15 -15.17 10.09
N GLN A 157 2.44 -15.49 10.21
CA GLN A 157 3.00 -16.77 9.77
C GLN A 157 2.39 -17.95 10.52
N ALA A 158 2.18 -17.81 11.86
CA ALA A 158 1.55 -18.86 12.66
C ALA A 158 0.09 -19.07 12.28
N ALA A 159 -0.65 -18.01 11.97
CA ALA A 159 -2.04 -18.11 11.52
C ALA A 159 -2.13 -18.76 10.13
N ALA A 160 -1.28 -18.37 9.19
CA ALA A 160 -1.20 -19.02 7.88
C ALA A 160 -0.89 -20.51 8.00
N ALA A 161 0.04 -20.89 8.88
CA ALA A 161 0.38 -22.28 9.13
C ALA A 161 -0.80 -23.07 9.73
N ALA A 162 -1.63 -22.47 10.57
CA ALA A 162 -2.85 -23.08 11.08
C ALA A 162 -3.88 -23.36 9.97
N ASP A 163 -3.88 -22.55 8.91
CA ASP A 163 -4.69 -22.74 7.70
C ASP A 163 -4.00 -23.64 6.65
N GLY A 164 -2.85 -24.24 6.99
CA GLY A 164 -2.08 -25.11 6.10
C GLY A 164 -1.21 -24.38 5.07
N ILE A 165 -1.06 -23.06 5.20
CA ILE A 165 -0.28 -22.21 4.30
C ILE A 165 1.08 -21.90 4.91
N THR A 166 2.15 -22.16 4.16
CA THR A 166 3.52 -21.81 4.58
C THR A 166 3.96 -20.52 3.92
N ILE A 167 4.32 -19.50 4.73
CA ILE A 167 4.86 -18.24 4.28
C ILE A 167 6.28 -18.10 4.80
N TRP A 168 7.21 -17.73 3.92
CA TRP A 168 8.59 -17.42 4.26
C TRP A 168 8.90 -15.94 4.04
N MET A 169 9.66 -15.32 4.93
CA MET A 169 10.31 -14.04 4.66
C MET A 169 11.70 -14.30 4.10
N GLN A 170 11.96 -13.80 2.90
CA GLN A 170 13.26 -13.92 2.22
C GLN A 170 14.16 -12.72 2.46
N SER A 171 13.57 -11.54 2.59
CA SER A 171 14.32 -10.31 2.82
C SER A 171 13.51 -9.36 3.68
N GLY A 172 14.08 -8.95 4.79
CA GLY A 172 13.53 -7.93 5.70
C GLY A 172 14.38 -6.66 5.68
N TYR A 173 14.80 -6.20 6.87
CA TYR A 173 15.63 -5.00 7.03
C TYR A 173 16.92 -5.08 6.22
N ARG A 174 17.22 -4.01 5.50
CA ARG A 174 18.48 -3.82 4.77
C ARG A 174 19.15 -2.54 5.27
N SER A 175 20.40 -2.64 5.75
CA SER A 175 21.17 -1.43 6.05
C SER A 175 21.34 -0.58 4.78
N VAL A 176 21.54 0.73 4.96
CA VAL A 176 21.81 1.64 3.83
C VAL A 176 23.06 1.21 3.07
N ASP A 177 24.09 0.70 3.77
CA ASP A 177 25.31 0.18 3.15
C ASP A 177 25.04 -1.07 2.29
N TYR A 178 24.16 -1.96 2.75
CA TYR A 178 23.79 -3.13 1.97
C TYR A 178 22.96 -2.73 0.74
N GLN A 179 22.02 -1.79 0.91
CA GLN A 179 21.24 -1.23 -0.21
C GLN A 179 22.14 -0.55 -1.24
N THR A 180 23.20 0.15 -0.79
CA THR A 180 24.22 0.76 -1.65
C THR A 180 24.90 -0.30 -2.54
N LYS A 181 25.29 -1.43 -1.95
CA LYS A 181 25.88 -2.54 -2.71
C LYS A 181 24.92 -3.10 -3.76
N LEU A 182 23.67 -3.31 -3.39
CA LEU A 182 22.64 -3.82 -4.32
C LEU A 182 22.41 -2.85 -5.49
N TYR A 183 22.26 -1.56 -5.19
CA TYR A 183 22.05 -0.52 -6.20
C TYR A 183 23.24 -0.38 -7.14
N ASN A 184 24.48 -0.35 -6.60
CA ASN A 184 25.69 -0.26 -7.40
C ASN A 184 25.88 -1.51 -8.28
N ASN A 185 25.63 -2.70 -7.76
CA ASN A 185 25.70 -3.93 -8.54
C ASN A 185 24.67 -3.93 -9.67
N LYS A 186 23.47 -3.42 -9.41
CA LYS A 186 22.43 -3.31 -10.45
C LYS A 186 22.79 -2.27 -11.50
N THR A 187 23.35 -1.14 -11.09
CA THR A 187 23.88 -0.11 -12.00
C THR A 187 25.00 -0.70 -12.89
N GLN A 188 25.94 -1.43 -12.27
CA GLN A 188 27.06 -2.06 -13.03
C GLN A 188 26.54 -3.05 -14.07
N GLN A 189 25.52 -3.85 -13.75
CA GLN A 189 24.91 -4.76 -14.74
C GLN A 189 24.37 -4.02 -15.96
N TYR A 190 23.89 -2.79 -15.81
CA TYR A 190 23.43 -1.98 -16.94
C TYR A 190 24.58 -1.32 -17.68
N LEU A 191 25.64 -0.88 -16.97
CA LEU A 191 26.87 -0.38 -17.60
C LEU A 191 27.51 -1.47 -18.48
N ASP A 192 27.61 -2.71 -18.00
CA ASP A 192 28.15 -3.86 -18.72
C ASP A 192 27.32 -4.20 -19.99
N GLN A 193 26.05 -3.83 -20.01
CA GLN A 193 25.18 -3.91 -21.18
C GLN A 193 25.38 -2.76 -22.16
N GLY A 194 26.29 -1.80 -21.85
CA GLY A 194 26.64 -0.68 -22.73
C GLY A 194 25.75 0.55 -22.60
N TYR A 195 24.98 0.69 -21.52
CA TYR A 195 24.28 1.93 -21.21
C TYR A 195 25.26 2.97 -20.65
N ASP A 196 25.00 4.25 -20.87
CA ASP A 196 25.72 5.33 -20.18
C ASP A 196 25.36 5.37 -18.68
N GLU A 197 26.21 6.00 -17.88
CA GLU A 197 26.07 6.00 -16.41
C GLU A 197 24.75 6.57 -15.93
N ALA A 198 24.26 7.65 -16.53
CA ALA A 198 22.99 8.27 -16.13
C ALA A 198 21.80 7.34 -16.45
N THR A 199 21.81 6.72 -17.61
CA THR A 199 20.80 5.73 -18.03
C THR A 199 20.86 4.47 -17.14
N ALA A 200 22.07 3.97 -16.86
CA ALA A 200 22.27 2.80 -16.01
C ALA A 200 21.72 3.02 -14.60
N LYS A 201 22.00 4.17 -13.97
CA LYS A 201 21.46 4.56 -12.66
C LYS A 201 19.93 4.68 -12.66
N GLU A 202 19.35 5.30 -13.68
CA GLU A 202 17.90 5.41 -13.80
C GLU A 202 17.23 4.04 -13.97
N MET A 203 17.81 3.17 -14.77
CA MET A 203 17.29 1.80 -14.95
C MET A 203 17.46 0.97 -13.67
N ALA A 204 18.57 1.13 -12.96
CA ALA A 204 18.79 0.48 -11.68
C ALA A 204 17.76 0.92 -10.64
N ALA A 205 17.49 2.23 -10.54
CA ALA A 205 16.50 2.78 -9.61
C ALA A 205 15.08 2.25 -9.85
N GLY A 206 14.73 1.88 -11.07
CA GLY A 206 13.42 1.26 -11.39
C GLY A 206 13.26 -0.19 -10.95
N VAL A 207 14.33 -0.80 -10.40
CA VAL A 207 14.34 -2.21 -9.94
C VAL A 207 14.87 -2.33 -8.51
N VAL A 208 15.84 -1.50 -8.13
CA VAL A 208 16.45 -1.46 -6.80
C VAL A 208 16.47 0.00 -6.37
N ASN A 209 15.70 0.34 -5.36
CA ASN A 209 15.67 1.70 -4.84
C ASN A 209 17.08 2.19 -4.46
N PRO A 210 17.40 3.47 -4.69
CA PRO A 210 18.65 4.07 -4.23
C PRO A 210 18.84 3.93 -2.71
N PRO A 211 20.08 4.00 -2.20
CA PRO A 211 20.35 3.96 -0.77
C PRO A 211 19.59 5.03 0.02
N GLY A 212 18.91 4.62 1.09
CA GLY A 212 18.07 5.51 1.89
C GLY A 212 16.67 5.76 1.34
N TYR A 213 16.36 5.28 0.13
CA TYR A 213 15.04 5.42 -0.53
C TYR A 213 14.28 4.09 -0.60
N SER A 214 14.73 3.06 0.11
CA SER A 214 14.07 1.76 0.20
C SER A 214 13.35 1.60 1.53
N GLU A 215 12.10 1.11 1.51
CA GLU A 215 11.35 0.79 2.73
C GLU A 215 12.01 -0.31 3.57
N HIS A 216 12.84 -1.17 2.97
CA HIS A 216 13.66 -2.10 3.72
C HIS A 216 14.67 -1.40 4.63
N ASN A 217 15.06 -0.15 4.34
CA ASN A 217 15.96 0.60 5.20
C ASN A 217 15.30 1.04 6.52
N CYS A 218 13.98 1.13 6.57
CA CYS A 218 13.27 1.39 7.83
C CYS A 218 12.81 0.11 8.55
N GLY A 219 13.12 -1.07 8.04
CA GLY A 219 12.79 -2.34 8.69
C GLY A 219 11.30 -2.66 8.77
N LEU A 220 10.46 -1.98 7.94
CA LEU A 220 9.02 -2.16 7.89
C LEU A 220 8.55 -2.93 6.65
N ALA A 221 9.45 -3.25 5.72
CA ALA A 221 9.14 -4.01 4.52
C ALA A 221 9.70 -5.43 4.58
N ALA A 222 8.93 -6.38 4.07
CA ALA A 222 9.27 -7.78 3.97
C ALA A 222 8.99 -8.31 2.56
N ASP A 223 10.01 -8.92 1.93
CA ASP A 223 9.82 -9.72 0.72
C ASP A 223 9.44 -11.15 1.13
N LEU A 224 8.23 -11.56 0.79
CA LEU A 224 7.63 -12.83 1.17
C LEU A 224 7.55 -13.79 -0.01
N ASN A 225 7.69 -15.08 0.29
CA ASN A 225 7.45 -16.18 -0.64
C ASN A 225 6.98 -17.45 0.11
N CYS A 226 7.00 -18.60 -0.57
CA CYS A 226 6.57 -19.87 0.01
C CYS A 226 7.46 -21.02 -0.52
N PRO A 227 7.38 -22.23 0.06
CA PRO A 227 8.14 -23.40 -0.39
C PRO A 227 7.96 -23.74 -1.87
N ASP A 228 6.74 -23.56 -2.38
CA ASP A 228 6.39 -23.90 -3.75
C ASP A 228 6.82 -22.85 -4.78
N PHE A 229 7.18 -21.64 -4.31
CA PHE A 229 7.62 -20.55 -5.14
C PHE A 229 8.64 -19.68 -4.39
N THR A 230 9.93 -19.92 -4.66
CA THR A 230 11.05 -19.30 -3.92
C THR A 230 11.60 -18.05 -4.58
N ASP A 231 11.19 -17.75 -5.82
CA ASP A 231 11.64 -16.57 -6.54
C ASP A 231 10.87 -15.31 -6.08
N LEU A 232 11.51 -14.15 -6.22
CA LEU A 232 10.88 -12.86 -6.00
C LEU A 232 10.51 -12.25 -7.37
N ASP A 233 9.48 -12.82 -7.98
CA ASP A 233 8.91 -12.34 -9.23
C ASP A 233 7.37 -12.43 -9.25
N THR A 234 6.76 -11.98 -10.33
CA THR A 234 5.30 -11.88 -10.43
C THR A 234 4.58 -13.22 -10.41
N GLY A 235 5.29 -14.35 -10.58
CA GLY A 235 4.70 -15.68 -10.47
C GLY A 235 4.19 -16.02 -9.08
N PHE A 236 4.70 -15.35 -8.04
CA PHE A 236 4.21 -15.51 -6.67
C PHE A 236 2.70 -15.21 -6.54
N GLU A 237 2.14 -14.34 -7.40
CA GLU A 237 0.69 -14.04 -7.41
C GLU A 237 -0.21 -15.28 -7.66
N ASN A 238 0.35 -16.35 -8.22
CA ASN A 238 -0.39 -17.59 -8.53
C ASN A 238 -0.34 -18.64 -7.42
N THR A 239 0.20 -18.29 -6.24
CA THR A 239 0.31 -19.21 -5.09
C THR A 239 -0.85 -19.06 -4.11
N ASP A 240 -1.13 -20.13 -3.38
CA ASP A 240 -2.09 -20.09 -2.27
C ASP A 240 -1.61 -19.15 -1.15
N ALA A 241 -0.30 -19.04 -0.95
CA ALA A 241 0.30 -18.12 0.01
C ALA A 241 -0.03 -16.65 -0.32
N PHE A 242 0.09 -16.23 -1.58
CA PHE A 242 -0.31 -14.88 -1.99
C PHE A 242 -1.81 -14.65 -1.82
N THR A 243 -2.64 -15.63 -2.21
CA THR A 243 -4.09 -15.54 -2.03
C THR A 243 -4.47 -15.36 -0.55
N TRP A 244 -3.84 -16.14 0.34
CA TRP A 244 -4.02 -16.01 1.79
C TRP A 244 -3.58 -14.63 2.30
N LEU A 245 -2.41 -14.16 1.87
CA LEU A 245 -1.89 -12.83 2.25
C LEU A 245 -2.84 -11.70 1.84
N CYS A 246 -3.40 -11.74 0.63
CA CYS A 246 -4.37 -10.73 0.17
C CYS A 246 -5.62 -10.66 1.06
N GLN A 247 -6.03 -11.79 1.67
CA GLN A 247 -7.21 -11.87 2.51
C GLN A 247 -6.94 -11.53 3.97
N HIS A 248 -5.74 -11.81 4.49
CA HIS A 248 -5.49 -11.84 5.93
C HIS A 248 -4.39 -10.88 6.40
N ALA A 249 -3.44 -10.48 5.54
CA ALA A 249 -2.26 -9.72 5.96
C ALA A 249 -2.60 -8.39 6.65
N ALA A 250 -3.69 -7.72 6.24
CA ALA A 250 -4.13 -6.47 6.85
C ALA A 250 -4.48 -6.62 8.34
N ALA A 251 -5.04 -7.76 8.74
CA ALA A 251 -5.34 -8.02 10.16
C ALA A 251 -4.08 -8.09 11.03
N TYR A 252 -2.93 -8.35 10.41
CA TYR A 252 -1.61 -8.34 11.04
C TYR A 252 -0.80 -7.07 10.74
N GLY A 253 -1.42 -6.06 10.11
CA GLY A 253 -0.81 -4.77 9.87
C GLY A 253 0.02 -4.67 8.58
N PHE A 254 -0.06 -5.63 7.67
CA PHE A 254 0.67 -5.61 6.41
C PHE A 254 -0.25 -5.26 5.24
N ILE A 255 0.26 -4.43 4.33
CA ILE A 255 -0.39 -4.10 3.05
C ILE A 255 0.46 -4.59 1.88
N LEU A 256 -0.19 -4.96 0.77
CA LEU A 256 0.48 -5.15 -0.51
C LEU A 256 0.95 -3.79 -1.02
N ARG A 257 2.25 -3.56 -0.98
CA ARG A 257 2.82 -2.21 -1.14
C ARG A 257 2.78 -1.70 -2.58
N TYR A 258 3.02 -2.55 -3.54
CA TYR A 258 3.10 -2.23 -4.96
C TYR A 258 2.09 -3.07 -5.74
N PRO A 259 0.79 -2.66 -5.71
CA PRO A 259 -0.27 -3.42 -6.35
C PRO A 259 -0.22 -3.30 -7.88
N LYS A 260 -0.87 -4.25 -8.55
CA LYS A 260 -0.93 -4.35 -10.00
C LYS A 260 -1.78 -3.24 -10.61
N GLY A 261 -1.31 -2.65 -11.68
CA GLY A 261 -2.08 -1.69 -12.48
C GLY A 261 -1.28 -0.45 -12.87
N GLU A 262 -1.57 0.08 -14.07
CA GLU A 262 -0.85 1.24 -14.61
C GLU A 262 -0.92 2.49 -13.73
N GLU A 263 -2.06 2.73 -13.08
CA GLU A 263 -2.24 3.86 -12.18
C GLU A 263 -1.45 3.68 -10.88
N ALA A 264 -1.49 2.49 -10.29
CA ALA A 264 -0.73 2.17 -9.10
C ALA A 264 0.78 2.28 -9.35
N GLU A 265 1.28 1.66 -10.44
CA GLU A 265 2.68 1.74 -10.83
C GLU A 265 3.13 3.17 -11.17
N ALA A 266 2.23 4.02 -11.69
CA ALA A 266 2.53 5.43 -11.96
C ALA A 266 2.66 6.25 -10.67
N LEU A 267 1.89 5.92 -9.62
CA LEU A 267 1.93 6.61 -8.33
C LEU A 267 3.09 6.16 -7.45
N THR A 268 3.38 4.85 -7.45
CA THR A 268 4.45 4.27 -6.63
C THR A 268 5.82 4.33 -7.30
N GLU A 269 5.88 4.53 -8.63
CA GLU A 269 7.07 4.46 -9.49
C GLU A 269 7.78 3.08 -9.49
N ILE A 270 7.15 2.08 -8.87
CA ILE A 270 7.60 0.70 -8.82
C ILE A 270 6.62 -0.16 -9.62
N THR A 271 7.16 -1.13 -10.35
CA THR A 271 6.36 -2.15 -11.01
C THR A 271 5.68 -3.05 -9.98
N TYR A 272 4.63 -3.77 -10.41
CA TYR A 272 3.93 -4.72 -9.55
C TYR A 272 4.87 -5.72 -8.87
N GLU A 273 4.81 -5.79 -7.52
CA GLU A 273 5.62 -6.69 -6.69
C GLU A 273 4.73 -7.47 -5.71
N PRO A 274 4.20 -8.66 -6.06
CA PRO A 274 3.35 -9.45 -5.19
C PRO A 274 4.06 -9.95 -3.93
N TRP A 275 5.38 -10.00 -3.92
CA TRP A 275 6.20 -10.43 -2.79
C TRP A 275 6.43 -9.33 -1.75
N HIS A 276 6.29 -8.02 -2.11
CA HIS A 276 6.67 -6.91 -1.24
C HIS A 276 5.51 -6.43 -0.37
N TRP A 277 5.61 -6.70 0.91
CA TRP A 277 4.61 -6.37 1.93
C TRP A 277 5.15 -5.35 2.91
N ARG A 278 4.35 -4.30 3.17
CA ARG A 278 4.71 -3.21 4.07
C ARG A 278 3.90 -3.26 5.36
N TYR A 279 4.59 -3.21 6.51
CA TYR A 279 3.96 -3.06 7.82
C TYR A 279 3.61 -1.60 8.10
N VAL A 280 2.38 -1.34 8.49
CA VAL A 280 1.82 -0.04 8.84
C VAL A 280 0.97 -0.10 10.13
N GLY A 281 0.88 -1.28 10.75
CA GLY A 281 -0.01 -1.57 11.88
C GLY A 281 -1.43 -1.96 11.44
N PRO A 282 -2.14 -2.80 12.24
CA PRO A 282 -3.42 -3.39 11.82
C PRO A 282 -4.51 -2.35 11.51
N GLU A 283 -4.62 -1.30 12.32
CA GLU A 283 -5.63 -0.26 12.10
C GLU A 283 -5.38 0.52 10.80
N ASN A 284 -4.13 0.93 10.56
CA ASN A 284 -3.75 1.63 9.34
C ASN A 284 -3.90 0.73 8.10
N ALA A 285 -3.51 -0.55 8.20
CA ALA A 285 -3.64 -1.51 7.10
C ALA A 285 -5.10 -1.72 6.69
N ALA A 286 -6.01 -1.86 7.66
CA ALA A 286 -7.43 -1.98 7.39
C ALA A 286 -7.96 -0.74 6.64
N ARG A 287 -7.64 0.47 7.11
CA ARG A 287 -8.07 1.73 6.51
C ARG A 287 -7.49 1.94 5.10
N ILE A 288 -6.21 1.60 4.88
CA ILE A 288 -5.59 1.70 3.57
C ILE A 288 -6.26 0.75 2.59
N ASN A 289 -6.49 -0.51 2.97
CA ASN A 289 -7.17 -1.48 2.11
C ASN A 289 -8.61 -1.06 1.80
N GLU A 290 -9.36 -0.56 2.80
CA GLU A 290 -10.73 -0.07 2.62
C GLU A 290 -10.79 1.12 1.66
N SER A 291 -9.80 2.01 1.70
CA SER A 291 -9.73 3.17 0.81
C SER A 291 -9.45 2.80 -0.65
N GLY A 292 -8.86 1.63 -0.91
CA GLY A 292 -8.41 1.22 -2.25
C GLY A 292 -7.25 2.03 -2.79
N LEU A 293 -6.63 2.89 -1.99
CA LEU A 293 -5.53 3.76 -2.40
C LEU A 293 -4.18 3.08 -2.24
N VAL A 294 -3.24 3.38 -3.12
CA VAL A 294 -1.82 3.09 -2.87
C VAL A 294 -1.30 3.96 -1.74
N PHE A 295 -0.23 3.53 -1.07
CA PHE A 295 0.27 4.18 0.13
C PHE A 295 0.64 5.66 -0.08
N GLU A 296 1.24 6.02 -1.22
CA GLU A 296 1.54 7.41 -1.61
C GLU A 296 0.28 8.28 -1.63
N ALA A 297 -0.76 7.81 -2.29
CA ALA A 297 -2.02 8.54 -2.42
C ALA A 297 -2.73 8.67 -1.06
N TYR A 298 -2.67 7.61 -0.23
CA TYR A 298 -3.23 7.63 1.11
C TYR A 298 -2.52 8.67 2.00
N ILE A 299 -1.19 8.69 2.04
CA ILE A 299 -0.40 9.69 2.77
C ILE A 299 -0.67 11.12 2.26
N ALA A 300 -0.81 11.29 0.94
CA ALA A 300 -1.15 12.60 0.36
C ALA A 300 -2.53 13.08 0.84
N GLN A 301 -3.53 12.21 0.89
CA GLN A 301 -4.86 12.55 1.42
C GLN A 301 -4.81 12.86 2.92
N LEU A 302 -4.07 12.10 3.73
CA LEU A 302 -3.89 12.42 5.14
C LEU A 302 -3.30 13.83 5.33
N LYS A 303 -2.28 14.20 4.55
CA LYS A 303 -1.68 15.56 4.60
C LYS A 303 -2.69 16.65 4.25
N GLN A 304 -3.55 16.41 3.24
CA GLN A 304 -4.60 17.37 2.86
C GLN A 304 -5.64 17.53 3.98
N ILE A 305 -6.08 16.42 4.59
CA ILE A 305 -7.06 16.46 5.68
C ILE A 305 -6.48 17.14 6.91
N ALA A 306 -5.25 16.83 7.29
CA ALA A 306 -4.56 17.45 8.43
C ALA A 306 -4.37 18.96 8.25
N ALA A 307 -4.12 19.41 7.01
CA ALA A 307 -3.94 20.84 6.69
C ALA A 307 -5.26 21.63 6.60
N ALA A 308 -6.40 20.97 6.53
CA ALA A 308 -7.73 21.60 6.39
C ALA A 308 -8.42 21.90 7.73
N GLY A 309 -7.84 21.51 8.84
CA GLY A 309 -8.33 21.76 10.21
C GLY A 309 -7.41 22.62 11.00
#